data_6e2e9e5bfb44c8d3eb08c531a2d0d989
#
_entry.id   6e2e9e5bfb44c8d3eb08c531a2d0d989
#
_cell.length_a   1.000
_cell.length_b   1.000
_cell.length_c   1.000
_cell.angle_alpha   90.00
_cell.angle_beta   90.00
_cell.angle_gamma   90.00
#
_symmetry.space_group_name_H-M   'P 1'
#
loop_
_entity.id
_entity.type
_entity.pdbx_description
1 polymer ?
#
loop_
_entity_poly.entity_id
_entity_poly.type
_entity_poly.pdbx_seq_one_letter_code
_entity_poly.pdbx_strand_id
1 'polypeptide(L)'
;MASIEAIHARQILDSRGNPTLEVEVALDDGTVGRAGVPSGASTGAFEAVELRDGGSEYGGKGVTRAVQNIIDEIQPELLGHEVDDQRLIDQAMIDLDRTPDKSRLGANAIVGVSMAVARAGADSSGLPLFRYLGGPNAHVLPVPMLNILNGGAHADNNVDIQEFMITPVGAATFSEALRWGAEVYHALKSVIKQRGLSTGVGDEGGFAPDLEHNRAALDLIVEAIGKAGFTPGQDVALAVDAAASEFYHDGAYNFEGSPRTAAEMTALYADWLDAYPIVSLEDPLAEEDWPGWRELTATVGDLVQVVGDDIFVTNPERIRRGIAERSANSLLVKLNQIGSVTETLDAVSLAQRAGFTCVISHRSGETDDTTISDLAVATNSGQIKTGAPARGERVAKYNQLLRIEELLGDAAAYAGLSAYPRFAAWSGQSQPG
;
A
#
# COMPACT_ATOMS: atom_id res chain seq x y z
N MET A 1 1.42 -32.23 -11.44
CA MET A 1 0.98 -30.85 -11.11
C MET A 1 0.60 -30.19 -12.42
N ALA A 2 -0.24 -29.17 -12.41
CA ALA A 2 -0.64 -28.51 -13.65
C ALA A 2 0.50 -27.64 -14.20
N SER A 3 0.65 -27.57 -15.51
CA SER A 3 1.69 -26.82 -16.18
C SER A 3 1.11 -25.64 -16.96
N ILE A 4 1.88 -24.58 -17.15
CA ILE A 4 1.50 -23.43 -17.95
C ILE A 4 1.36 -23.84 -19.41
N GLU A 5 0.14 -23.73 -19.97
CA GLU A 5 -0.19 -24.04 -21.37
C GLU A 5 -0.20 -22.79 -22.25
N ALA A 6 -0.69 -21.66 -21.70
CA ALA A 6 -0.72 -20.38 -22.43
C ALA A 6 -0.69 -19.19 -21.46
N ILE A 7 -0.14 -18.06 -21.95
CA ILE A 7 -0.22 -16.78 -21.29
C ILE A 7 -0.81 -15.76 -22.27
N HIS A 8 -1.84 -15.04 -21.83
CA HIS A 8 -2.43 -13.98 -22.61
C HIS A 8 -2.35 -12.66 -21.83
N ALA A 9 -2.09 -11.57 -22.54
CA ALA A 9 -2.03 -10.24 -21.93
C ALA A 9 -2.80 -9.23 -22.79
N ARG A 10 -3.40 -8.25 -22.11
CA ARG A 10 -4.09 -7.14 -22.77
C ARG A 10 -3.88 -5.83 -22.01
N GLN A 11 -4.03 -4.74 -22.76
CA GLN A 11 -4.13 -3.42 -22.16
C GLN A 11 -5.54 -3.20 -21.63
N ILE A 12 -5.67 -2.75 -20.40
CA ILE A 12 -6.90 -2.30 -19.75
C ILE A 12 -6.73 -0.87 -19.23
N LEU A 13 -7.72 -0.30 -18.59
CA LEU A 13 -7.61 1.02 -17.93
C LEU A 13 -7.56 0.86 -16.41
N ASP A 14 -6.71 1.66 -15.79
CA ASP A 14 -6.68 1.83 -14.33
C ASP A 14 -7.79 2.79 -13.84
N SER A 15 -7.90 2.99 -12.53
CA SER A 15 -8.89 3.85 -11.87
C SER A 15 -8.78 5.34 -12.24
N ARG A 16 -7.66 5.74 -12.85
CA ARG A 16 -7.42 7.11 -13.35
C ARG A 16 -7.67 7.24 -14.86
N GLY A 17 -8.06 6.14 -15.53
CA GLY A 17 -8.24 6.09 -16.98
C GLY A 17 -6.94 6.00 -17.77
N ASN A 18 -5.82 5.68 -17.12
CA ASN A 18 -4.56 5.41 -17.81
C ASN A 18 -4.46 3.91 -18.15
N PRO A 19 -3.79 3.56 -19.27
CA PRO A 19 -3.52 2.17 -19.61
C PRO A 19 -2.70 1.45 -18.52
N THR A 20 -3.07 0.19 -18.29
CA THR A 20 -2.29 -0.79 -17.52
C THR A 20 -2.48 -2.18 -18.11
N LEU A 21 -1.91 -3.21 -17.49
CA LEU A 21 -1.93 -4.59 -17.97
C LEU A 21 -2.96 -5.44 -17.22
N GLU A 22 -3.57 -6.36 -17.95
CA GLU A 22 -4.23 -7.55 -17.41
C GLU A 22 -3.59 -8.78 -18.04
N VAL A 23 -3.25 -9.78 -17.24
CA VAL A 23 -2.61 -11.01 -17.65
C VAL A 23 -3.49 -12.20 -17.26
N GLU A 24 -3.62 -13.17 -18.16
CA GLU A 24 -4.25 -14.46 -17.92
C GLU A 24 -3.23 -15.58 -18.16
N VAL A 25 -3.14 -16.51 -17.21
CA VAL A 25 -2.32 -17.73 -17.30
C VAL A 25 -3.27 -18.93 -17.33
N ALA A 26 -3.25 -19.68 -18.44
CA ALA A 26 -4.02 -20.90 -18.60
C ALA A 26 -3.14 -22.13 -18.35
N LEU A 27 -3.68 -23.11 -17.64
CA LEU A 27 -3.01 -24.37 -17.29
C LEU A 27 -3.58 -25.54 -18.10
N ASP A 28 -2.81 -26.62 -18.23
CA ASP A 28 -3.18 -27.85 -18.93
C ASP A 28 -4.35 -28.63 -18.27
N ASP A 29 -4.72 -28.29 -17.02
CA ASP A 29 -5.90 -28.79 -16.33
C ASP A 29 -7.18 -27.98 -16.62
N GLY A 30 -7.08 -26.91 -17.42
CA GLY A 30 -8.17 -26.00 -17.79
C GLY A 30 -8.38 -24.84 -16.82
N THR A 31 -7.57 -24.72 -15.76
CA THR A 31 -7.60 -23.58 -14.83
C THR A 31 -7.05 -22.32 -15.50
N VAL A 32 -7.63 -21.15 -15.19
CA VAL A 32 -7.18 -19.86 -15.69
C VAL A 32 -7.05 -18.87 -14.53
N GLY A 33 -5.84 -18.44 -14.23
CA GLY A 33 -5.57 -17.35 -13.29
C GLY A 33 -5.48 -16.00 -14.00
N ARG A 34 -6.09 -14.95 -13.43
CA ARG A 34 -6.09 -13.60 -13.99
C ARG A 34 -5.60 -12.58 -12.96
N ALA A 35 -4.81 -11.60 -13.40
CA ALA A 35 -4.35 -10.49 -12.57
C ALA A 35 -4.35 -9.17 -13.31
N GLY A 36 -4.80 -8.10 -12.65
CA GLY A 36 -4.70 -6.73 -13.12
C GLY A 36 -3.57 -6.00 -12.41
N VAL A 37 -2.72 -5.32 -13.17
CA VAL A 37 -1.51 -4.68 -12.64
C VAL A 37 -1.81 -3.26 -12.17
N PRO A 38 -1.48 -2.88 -10.91
CA PRO A 38 -1.58 -1.51 -10.44
C PRO A 38 -0.49 -0.59 -11.02
N SER A 39 -0.71 0.72 -10.98
CA SER A 39 0.18 1.74 -11.54
C SER A 39 0.34 2.93 -10.58
N GLY A 40 1.56 3.41 -10.36
CA GLY A 40 1.83 4.57 -9.50
C GLY A 40 1.52 5.91 -10.17
N ALA A 41 1.19 6.95 -9.36
CA ALA A 41 1.20 8.36 -9.78
C ALA A 41 2.54 9.01 -9.43
N SER A 42 2.89 9.01 -8.15
CA SER A 42 4.24 9.25 -7.65
C SER A 42 5.00 7.92 -7.67
N THR A 43 6.24 7.93 -8.12
CA THR A 43 7.10 6.74 -8.14
C THR A 43 8.43 7.09 -7.51
N GLY A 44 8.87 6.31 -6.52
CA GLY A 44 10.20 6.42 -5.95
C GLY A 44 11.26 6.20 -7.04
N ALA A 45 12.36 6.95 -6.97
CA ALA A 45 13.41 6.93 -7.99
C ALA A 45 14.05 5.54 -8.18
N PHE A 46 13.88 4.64 -7.23
CA PHE A 46 14.49 3.32 -7.20
C PHE A 46 13.50 2.17 -7.42
N GLU A 47 12.27 2.46 -7.83
CA GLU A 47 11.29 1.45 -8.21
C GLU A 47 11.72 0.70 -9.46
N ALA A 48 11.30 -0.57 -9.58
CA ALA A 48 11.39 -1.29 -10.83
C ALA A 48 10.57 -0.59 -11.93
N VAL A 49 11.09 -0.60 -13.17
CA VAL A 49 10.58 0.25 -14.25
C VAL A 49 9.25 -0.25 -14.79
N GLU A 50 8.22 0.56 -14.66
CA GLU A 50 6.97 0.38 -15.39
C GLU A 50 7.17 0.75 -16.86
N LEU A 51 7.14 -0.26 -17.75
CA LEU A 51 7.40 -0.02 -19.18
C LEU A 51 6.19 0.65 -19.82
N ARG A 52 6.44 1.86 -20.38
CA ARG A 52 5.46 2.65 -21.12
C ARG A 52 5.88 2.79 -22.57
N ASP A 53 4.90 2.90 -23.48
CA ASP A 53 5.15 2.93 -24.93
C ASP A 53 5.81 4.22 -25.39
N GLY A 54 5.54 5.34 -24.71
CA GLY A 54 5.87 6.67 -25.22
C GLY A 54 4.96 7.08 -26.37
N GLY A 55 5.38 8.08 -27.15
CA GLY A 55 4.62 8.54 -28.30
C GLY A 55 3.38 9.37 -27.93
N SER A 56 2.34 9.40 -28.80
CA SER A 56 1.18 10.28 -28.64
C SER A 56 -0.07 9.60 -28.08
N GLU A 57 -0.20 8.28 -28.26
CA GLU A 57 -1.38 7.55 -27.77
C GLU A 57 -1.38 7.52 -26.24
N TYR A 58 -2.55 7.76 -25.64
CA TYR A 58 -2.71 7.89 -24.18
C TYR A 58 -1.71 8.87 -23.52
N GLY A 59 -1.23 9.88 -24.27
CA GLY A 59 -0.20 10.79 -23.77
C GLY A 59 1.14 10.10 -23.47
N GLY A 60 1.45 9.02 -24.18
CA GLY A 60 2.66 8.23 -24.00
C GLY A 60 2.58 7.13 -22.93
N LYS A 61 1.41 6.99 -22.27
CA LYS A 61 1.23 6.03 -21.17
C LYS A 61 0.76 4.64 -21.61
N GLY A 62 0.68 4.33 -22.92
CA GLY A 62 0.36 3.00 -23.45
C GLY A 62 1.28 1.92 -22.88
N VAL A 63 0.83 0.67 -22.86
CA VAL A 63 1.58 -0.50 -22.35
C VAL A 63 1.64 -1.64 -23.37
N THR A 64 1.46 -1.33 -24.66
CA THR A 64 1.42 -2.34 -25.72
C THR A 64 2.77 -3.05 -25.89
N ARG A 65 3.89 -2.36 -25.63
CA ARG A 65 5.22 -2.98 -25.61
C ARG A 65 5.35 -4.01 -24.50
N ALA A 66 4.85 -3.73 -23.30
CA ALA A 66 4.85 -4.68 -22.20
C ALA A 66 3.94 -5.89 -22.51
N VAL A 67 2.77 -5.68 -23.13
CA VAL A 67 1.91 -6.75 -23.66
C VAL A 67 2.68 -7.63 -24.65
N GLN A 68 3.38 -7.01 -25.61
CA GLN A 68 4.13 -7.74 -26.62
C GLN A 68 5.29 -8.54 -26.00
N ASN A 69 6.01 -7.99 -25.02
CA ASN A 69 7.07 -8.68 -24.29
C ASN A 69 6.53 -9.94 -23.56
N ILE A 70 5.31 -9.87 -23.02
CA ILE A 70 4.67 -11.04 -22.40
C ILE A 70 4.42 -12.13 -23.45
N ILE A 71 3.88 -11.77 -24.61
CA ILE A 71 3.47 -12.72 -25.64
C ILE A 71 4.68 -13.33 -26.36
N ASP A 72 5.67 -12.48 -26.73
CA ASP A 72 6.77 -12.89 -27.58
C ASP A 72 7.97 -13.48 -26.82
N GLU A 73 8.18 -13.08 -25.56
CA GLU A 73 9.36 -13.47 -24.80
C GLU A 73 9.01 -14.25 -23.53
N ILE A 74 8.13 -13.72 -22.66
CA ILE A 74 7.84 -14.36 -21.37
C ILE A 74 7.04 -15.67 -21.58
N GLN A 75 6.01 -15.65 -22.39
CA GLN A 75 5.22 -16.86 -22.65
C GLN A 75 6.07 -18.02 -23.17
N PRO A 76 6.89 -17.87 -24.25
CA PRO A 76 7.73 -18.98 -24.72
C PRO A 76 8.68 -19.54 -23.69
N GLU A 77 9.20 -18.70 -22.78
CA GLU A 77 10.11 -19.10 -21.69
C GLU A 77 9.38 -19.96 -20.66
N LEU A 78 8.11 -19.62 -20.34
CA LEU A 78 7.40 -20.23 -19.23
C LEU A 78 6.49 -21.42 -19.61
N LEU A 79 6.28 -21.68 -20.91
CA LEU A 79 5.47 -22.84 -21.35
C LEU A 79 6.01 -24.15 -20.80
N GLY A 80 5.15 -24.96 -20.16
CA GLY A 80 5.49 -26.23 -19.57
C GLY A 80 6.08 -26.19 -18.16
N HIS A 81 6.29 -24.98 -17.57
CA HIS A 81 6.65 -24.87 -16.18
C HIS A 81 5.50 -25.32 -15.28
N GLU A 82 5.80 -26.02 -14.21
CA GLU A 82 4.83 -26.39 -13.17
C GLU A 82 4.39 -25.13 -12.40
N VAL A 83 3.08 -24.91 -12.28
CA VAL A 83 2.49 -23.66 -11.79
C VAL A 83 2.79 -23.37 -10.31
N ASP A 84 3.06 -24.41 -9.51
CA ASP A 84 3.39 -24.30 -8.09
C ASP A 84 4.86 -23.94 -7.83
N ASP A 85 5.72 -23.94 -8.84
CA ASP A 85 7.10 -23.49 -8.75
C ASP A 85 7.24 -21.96 -8.90
N GLN A 86 6.40 -21.17 -8.20
CA GLN A 86 6.37 -19.71 -8.29
C GLN A 86 7.77 -19.05 -8.28
N ARG A 87 8.67 -19.52 -7.39
CA ARG A 87 10.02 -18.97 -7.28
C ARG A 87 10.86 -19.21 -8.53
N LEU A 88 10.74 -20.36 -9.16
CA LEU A 88 11.47 -20.67 -10.40
C LEU A 88 10.90 -19.89 -11.56
N ILE A 89 9.59 -19.72 -11.63
CA ILE A 89 8.90 -18.94 -12.66
C ILE A 89 9.30 -17.46 -12.57
N ASP A 90 9.25 -16.88 -11.36
CA ASP A 90 9.66 -15.49 -11.16
C ASP A 90 11.14 -15.28 -11.49
N GLN A 91 12.01 -16.22 -11.08
CA GLN A 91 13.44 -16.16 -11.38
C GLN A 91 13.71 -16.28 -12.89
N ALA A 92 12.99 -17.16 -13.62
CA ALA A 92 13.12 -17.28 -15.06
C ALA A 92 12.80 -15.95 -15.77
N MET A 93 11.76 -15.23 -15.34
CA MET A 93 11.43 -13.91 -15.89
C MET A 93 12.50 -12.85 -15.58
N ILE A 94 13.05 -12.87 -14.33
CA ILE A 94 14.13 -11.96 -13.92
C ILE A 94 15.40 -12.23 -14.73
N ASP A 95 15.77 -13.50 -14.90
CA ASP A 95 16.93 -13.91 -15.69
C ASP A 95 16.75 -13.60 -17.18
N LEU A 96 15.52 -13.65 -17.67
CA LEU A 96 15.19 -13.26 -19.05
C LEU A 96 15.33 -11.74 -19.24
N ASP A 97 14.90 -10.92 -18.26
CA ASP A 97 15.01 -9.46 -18.33
C ASP A 97 16.45 -8.97 -18.33
N ARG A 98 17.32 -9.48 -17.47
CA ARG A 98 18.76 -9.16 -17.37
C ARG A 98 19.09 -7.72 -16.97
N THR A 99 18.13 -6.95 -16.51
CA THR A 99 18.37 -5.60 -15.98
C THR A 99 18.05 -5.58 -14.48
N PRO A 100 18.76 -4.76 -13.67
CA PRO A 100 18.55 -4.74 -12.24
C PRO A 100 17.19 -4.18 -11.83
N ASP A 101 16.58 -3.37 -12.69
CA ASP A 101 15.34 -2.62 -12.51
C ASP A 101 14.18 -3.12 -13.39
N LYS A 102 14.35 -4.27 -14.06
CA LYS A 102 13.35 -4.86 -14.97
C LYS A 102 12.94 -3.94 -16.13
N SER A 103 13.84 -3.04 -16.55
CA SER A 103 13.55 -2.03 -17.57
C SER A 103 13.42 -2.58 -19.00
N ARG A 104 13.92 -3.79 -19.28
CA ARG A 104 13.86 -4.38 -20.61
C ARG A 104 12.47 -4.97 -20.95
N LEU A 105 11.97 -5.85 -20.12
CA LEU A 105 10.63 -6.45 -20.28
C LEU A 105 9.53 -5.57 -19.70
N GLY A 106 9.84 -4.86 -18.63
CA GLY A 106 8.94 -4.07 -17.82
C GLY A 106 8.52 -4.78 -16.53
N ALA A 107 8.69 -4.10 -15.41
CA ALA A 107 8.22 -4.62 -14.12
C ALA A 107 6.71 -4.89 -14.10
N ASN A 108 5.93 -4.09 -14.84
CA ASN A 108 4.50 -4.30 -15.03
C ASN A 108 4.20 -5.61 -15.80
N ALA A 109 5.00 -5.98 -16.78
CA ALA A 109 4.86 -7.27 -17.48
C ALA A 109 5.17 -8.43 -16.53
N ILE A 110 6.31 -8.37 -15.82
CA ILE A 110 6.76 -9.43 -14.92
C ILE A 110 5.78 -9.62 -13.75
N VAL A 111 5.37 -8.54 -13.06
CA VAL A 111 4.45 -8.66 -11.92
C VAL A 111 3.07 -9.15 -12.34
N GLY A 112 2.59 -8.76 -13.54
CA GLY A 112 1.33 -9.22 -14.07
C GLY A 112 1.30 -10.73 -14.27
N VAL A 113 2.34 -11.28 -14.88
CA VAL A 113 2.50 -12.74 -15.05
C VAL A 113 2.66 -13.43 -13.71
N SER A 114 3.53 -12.91 -12.82
CA SER A 114 3.78 -13.47 -11.49
C SER A 114 2.50 -13.59 -10.65
N MET A 115 1.66 -12.54 -10.63
CA MET A 115 0.37 -12.54 -9.93
C MET A 115 -0.63 -13.51 -10.55
N ALA A 116 -0.70 -13.56 -11.89
CA ALA A 116 -1.60 -14.47 -12.61
C ALA A 116 -1.22 -15.94 -12.39
N VAL A 117 0.08 -16.26 -12.35
CA VAL A 117 0.61 -17.59 -12.00
C VAL A 117 0.21 -17.97 -10.58
N ALA A 118 0.39 -17.08 -9.60
CA ALA A 118 0.00 -17.34 -8.22
C ALA A 118 -1.50 -17.66 -8.09
N ARG A 119 -2.35 -16.94 -8.82
CA ARG A 119 -3.81 -17.22 -8.86
C ARG A 119 -4.12 -18.55 -9.54
N ALA A 120 -3.51 -18.84 -10.69
CA ALA A 120 -3.70 -20.11 -11.37
C ALA A 120 -3.28 -21.29 -10.50
N GLY A 121 -2.13 -21.19 -9.80
CA GLY A 121 -1.66 -22.21 -8.88
C GLY A 121 -2.59 -22.42 -7.69
N ALA A 122 -3.12 -21.33 -7.12
CA ALA A 122 -4.11 -21.39 -6.05
C ALA A 122 -5.40 -22.11 -6.51
N ASP A 123 -5.95 -21.71 -7.64
CA ASP A 123 -7.20 -22.26 -8.18
C ASP A 123 -7.03 -23.73 -8.58
N SER A 124 -5.92 -24.10 -9.26
CA SER A 124 -5.59 -25.49 -9.61
C SER A 124 -5.42 -26.38 -8.37
N SER A 125 -4.90 -25.81 -7.28
CA SER A 125 -4.77 -26.50 -5.98
C SER A 125 -6.07 -26.56 -5.17
N GLY A 126 -7.14 -25.90 -5.62
CA GLY A 126 -8.41 -25.77 -4.90
C GLY A 126 -8.28 -24.96 -3.60
N LEU A 127 -7.32 -24.05 -3.52
CA LEU A 127 -7.05 -23.22 -2.35
C LEU A 127 -7.38 -21.74 -2.63
N PRO A 128 -7.92 -20.99 -1.66
CA PRO A 128 -7.96 -19.55 -1.78
C PRO A 128 -6.54 -18.97 -1.78
N LEU A 129 -6.30 -17.87 -2.52
CA LEU A 129 -4.97 -17.33 -2.79
C LEU A 129 -4.19 -17.04 -1.49
N PHE A 130 -4.84 -16.50 -0.45
CA PHE A 130 -4.15 -16.23 0.82
C PHE A 130 -3.59 -17.50 1.48
N ARG A 131 -4.29 -18.65 1.34
CA ARG A 131 -3.81 -19.95 1.85
C ARG A 131 -2.74 -20.56 0.98
N TYR A 132 -2.85 -20.40 -0.32
CA TYR A 132 -1.83 -20.88 -1.24
C TYR A 132 -0.48 -20.18 -0.98
N LEU A 133 -0.49 -18.85 -0.82
CA LEU A 133 0.72 -18.07 -0.55
C LEU A 133 1.24 -18.19 0.90
N GLY A 134 0.35 -18.20 1.89
CA GLY A 134 0.70 -18.10 3.31
C GLY A 134 0.64 -19.41 4.09
N GLY A 135 0.10 -20.48 3.47
CA GLY A 135 -0.08 -21.78 4.10
C GLY A 135 -1.14 -21.80 5.22
N PRO A 136 -1.14 -22.84 6.07
CA PRO A 136 -2.19 -23.04 7.07
C PRO A 136 -2.18 -21.98 8.19
N ASN A 137 -1.09 -21.23 8.35
CA ASN A 137 -0.98 -20.19 9.39
C ASN A 137 -1.48 -18.81 8.94
N ALA A 138 -1.93 -18.65 7.70
CA ALA A 138 -2.53 -17.41 7.19
C ALA A 138 -3.93 -17.23 7.76
N HIS A 139 -4.10 -16.36 8.77
CA HIS A 139 -5.36 -16.18 9.49
C HIS A 139 -5.55 -14.77 10.11
N VAL A 140 -4.54 -13.91 10.03
CA VAL A 140 -4.62 -12.56 10.62
C VAL A 140 -5.25 -11.60 9.62
N LEU A 141 -6.42 -11.07 9.95
CA LEU A 141 -7.09 -10.00 9.21
C LEU A 141 -6.40 -8.67 9.52
N PRO A 142 -5.97 -7.92 8.50
CA PRO A 142 -5.24 -6.67 8.70
C PRO A 142 -6.15 -5.54 9.20
N VAL A 143 -5.58 -4.60 9.97
CA VAL A 143 -6.22 -3.31 10.25
C VAL A 143 -6.23 -2.49 8.96
N PRO A 144 -7.40 -2.02 8.50
CA PRO A 144 -7.46 -1.14 7.34
C PRO A 144 -7.00 0.28 7.71
N MET A 145 -6.03 0.80 6.96
CA MET A 145 -5.61 2.20 6.97
C MET A 145 -6.43 2.92 5.89
N LEU A 146 -7.54 3.51 6.30
CA LEU A 146 -8.53 4.08 5.39
C LEU A 146 -8.19 5.54 5.08
N ASN A 147 -7.73 5.84 3.89
CA ASN A 147 -7.43 7.21 3.45
C ASN A 147 -8.72 8.00 3.22
N ILE A 148 -9.09 8.86 4.16
CA ILE A 148 -10.37 9.59 4.16
C ILE A 148 -10.25 11.08 3.83
N LEU A 149 -9.01 11.63 3.81
CA LEU A 149 -8.73 13.00 3.38
C LEU A 149 -7.42 13.05 2.62
N ASN A 150 -7.43 13.63 1.42
CA ASN A 150 -6.31 13.72 0.50
C ASN A 150 -5.78 15.14 0.36
N GLY A 151 -4.46 15.24 0.18
CA GLY A 151 -3.73 16.42 -0.28
C GLY A 151 -2.58 16.02 -1.20
N GLY A 152 -1.54 16.83 -1.27
CA GLY A 152 -0.34 16.57 -2.06
C GLY A 152 -0.65 16.20 -3.52
N ALA A 153 0.05 15.21 -4.06
CA ALA A 153 -0.14 14.73 -5.42
C ALA A 153 -1.49 14.03 -5.66
N HIS A 154 -2.24 13.67 -4.61
CA HIS A 154 -3.52 12.95 -4.70
C HIS A 154 -4.74 13.86 -4.80
N ALA A 155 -4.59 15.19 -4.66
CA ALA A 155 -5.68 16.15 -4.69
C ALA A 155 -5.25 17.51 -5.25
N ASP A 156 -6.15 18.19 -5.97
CA ASP A 156 -5.96 19.56 -6.42
C ASP A 156 -6.48 20.51 -5.32
N ASN A 157 -5.70 20.67 -4.25
CA ASN A 157 -5.98 21.54 -3.11
C ASN A 157 -4.67 22.10 -2.51
N ASN A 158 -4.75 22.84 -1.40
CA ASN A 158 -3.64 23.50 -0.75
C ASN A 158 -3.03 22.74 0.45
N VAL A 159 -3.31 21.45 0.57
CA VAL A 159 -2.80 20.59 1.65
C VAL A 159 -1.54 19.87 1.17
N ASP A 160 -0.39 20.05 1.86
CA ASP A 160 0.89 19.45 1.43
C ASP A 160 0.96 17.95 1.72
N ILE A 161 0.44 17.53 2.87
CA ILE A 161 0.39 16.11 3.29
C ILE A 161 -0.52 15.32 2.34
N GLN A 162 -0.02 14.21 1.82
CA GLN A 162 -0.68 13.47 0.76
C GLN A 162 -1.91 12.69 1.25
N GLU A 163 -1.83 12.06 2.42
CA GLU A 163 -2.91 11.23 2.94
C GLU A 163 -3.08 11.37 4.46
N PHE A 164 -4.35 11.53 4.87
CA PHE A 164 -4.77 11.40 6.25
C PHE A 164 -5.72 10.22 6.38
N MET A 165 -5.30 9.25 7.16
CA MET A 165 -5.98 7.97 7.31
C MET A 165 -6.55 7.77 8.70
N ILE A 166 -7.58 6.94 8.78
CA ILE A 166 -8.09 6.37 10.04
C ILE A 166 -7.80 4.88 10.10
N THR A 167 -7.58 4.39 11.32
CA THR A 167 -7.30 2.98 11.61
C THR A 167 -8.20 2.52 12.76
N PRO A 168 -9.22 1.67 12.51
CA PRO A 168 -10.14 1.20 13.53
C PRO A 168 -9.50 0.11 14.42
N VAL A 169 -8.58 0.52 15.29
CA VAL A 169 -7.74 -0.38 16.12
C VAL A 169 -8.50 -1.06 17.24
N GLY A 170 -9.63 -0.48 17.69
CA GLY A 170 -10.42 -1.00 18.80
C GLY A 170 -11.50 -2.00 18.41
N ALA A 171 -11.73 -2.24 17.12
CA ALA A 171 -12.73 -3.18 16.64
C ALA A 171 -12.36 -4.64 17.00
N ALA A 172 -13.36 -5.49 17.17
CA ALA A 172 -13.15 -6.91 17.49
C ALA A 172 -12.97 -7.79 16.24
N THR A 173 -13.49 -7.35 15.09
CA THR A 173 -13.46 -8.09 13.82
C THR A 173 -13.13 -7.15 12.65
N PHE A 174 -12.71 -7.70 11.52
CA PHE A 174 -12.49 -6.89 10.32
C PHE A 174 -13.79 -6.26 9.81
N SER A 175 -14.89 -7.01 9.81
CA SER A 175 -16.21 -6.51 9.41
C SER A 175 -16.67 -5.33 10.27
N GLU A 176 -16.43 -5.39 11.58
CA GLU A 176 -16.70 -4.27 12.48
C GLU A 176 -15.79 -3.07 12.19
N ALA A 177 -14.49 -3.29 11.98
CA ALA A 177 -13.53 -2.26 11.63
C ALA A 177 -13.91 -1.51 10.35
N LEU A 178 -14.32 -2.26 9.32
CA LEU A 178 -14.76 -1.66 8.05
C LEU A 178 -16.05 -0.85 8.22
N ARG A 179 -17.01 -1.32 9.05
CA ARG A 179 -18.21 -0.58 9.39
C ARG A 179 -17.87 0.75 10.08
N TRP A 180 -17.02 0.73 11.11
CA TRP A 180 -16.57 1.94 11.80
C TRP A 180 -15.90 2.93 10.84
N GLY A 181 -15.02 2.43 9.97
CA GLY A 181 -14.37 3.25 8.95
C GLY A 181 -15.36 3.94 8.02
N ALA A 182 -16.39 3.22 7.56
CA ALA A 182 -17.44 3.78 6.71
C ALA A 182 -18.30 4.83 7.46
N GLU A 183 -18.64 4.56 8.73
CA GLU A 183 -19.39 5.50 9.59
C GLU A 183 -18.60 6.81 9.81
N VAL A 184 -17.30 6.72 10.11
CA VAL A 184 -16.43 7.90 10.25
C VAL A 184 -16.29 8.65 8.92
N TYR A 185 -16.12 7.95 7.80
CA TYR A 185 -16.07 8.57 6.47
C TYR A 185 -17.32 9.40 6.16
N HIS A 186 -18.51 8.86 6.46
CA HIS A 186 -19.77 9.60 6.29
C HIS A 186 -19.93 10.76 7.28
N ALA A 187 -19.47 10.60 8.53
CA ALA A 187 -19.41 11.68 9.50
C ALA A 187 -18.51 12.80 9.04
N LEU A 188 -17.31 12.49 8.50
CA LEU A 188 -16.37 13.46 7.95
C LEU A 188 -17.00 14.25 6.78
N LYS A 189 -17.68 13.56 5.86
CA LYS A 189 -18.44 14.24 4.79
C LYS A 189 -19.41 15.28 5.33
N SER A 190 -20.11 14.94 6.41
CA SER A 190 -21.05 15.84 7.06
C SER A 190 -20.37 17.03 7.73
N VAL A 191 -19.22 16.82 8.40
CA VAL A 191 -18.42 17.88 9.02
C VAL A 191 -17.88 18.84 7.97
N ILE A 192 -17.26 18.35 6.89
CA ILE A 192 -16.75 19.15 5.78
C ILE A 192 -17.88 20.03 5.16
N LYS A 193 -19.05 19.41 4.88
CA LYS A 193 -20.20 20.11 4.34
C LYS A 193 -20.75 21.21 5.27
N GLN A 194 -20.79 20.98 6.58
CA GLN A 194 -21.23 21.96 7.58
C GLN A 194 -20.31 23.17 7.66
N ARG A 195 -19.03 23.00 7.35
CA ARG A 195 -18.04 24.08 7.26
C ARG A 195 -18.07 24.81 5.90
N GLY A 196 -18.94 24.40 4.97
CA GLY A 196 -19.04 24.99 3.63
C GLY A 196 -17.89 24.61 2.70
N LEU A 197 -17.11 23.57 3.04
CA LEU A 197 -15.97 23.10 2.26
C LEU A 197 -16.40 22.07 1.19
N SER A 198 -15.53 21.86 0.19
CA SER A 198 -15.75 20.87 -0.87
C SER A 198 -15.76 19.44 -0.33
N THR A 199 -16.71 18.63 -0.80
CA THR A 199 -16.76 17.18 -0.58
C THR A 199 -16.36 16.41 -1.84
N GLY A 200 -15.65 17.03 -2.78
CA GLY A 200 -14.97 16.36 -3.88
C GLY A 200 -13.94 15.37 -3.33
N VAL A 201 -13.62 14.34 -4.09
CA VAL A 201 -12.70 13.27 -3.67
C VAL A 201 -11.46 13.22 -4.53
N GLY A 202 -10.34 12.87 -3.95
CA GLY A 202 -9.09 12.61 -4.63
C GLY A 202 -9.02 11.24 -5.30
N ASP A 203 -7.85 10.88 -5.80
CA ASP A 203 -7.60 9.66 -6.56
C ASP A 203 -7.88 8.37 -5.76
N GLU A 204 -7.74 8.42 -4.46
CA GLU A 204 -7.95 7.27 -3.56
C GLU A 204 -9.29 7.29 -2.83
N GLY A 205 -10.17 8.25 -3.16
CA GLY A 205 -11.52 8.34 -2.62
C GLY A 205 -11.66 9.14 -1.32
N GLY A 206 -10.56 9.63 -0.73
CA GLY A 206 -10.57 10.58 0.38
C GLY A 206 -11.08 11.95 -0.06
N PHE A 207 -11.71 12.72 0.85
CA PHE A 207 -12.16 14.08 0.55
C PHE A 207 -10.96 15.01 0.32
N ALA A 208 -11.14 16.01 -0.54
CA ALA A 208 -10.07 16.92 -0.93
C ALA A 208 -10.50 18.40 -0.75
N PRO A 209 -10.82 18.86 0.46
CA PRO A 209 -11.13 20.28 0.70
C PRO A 209 -9.87 21.13 0.71
N ASP A 210 -10.00 22.42 0.40
CA ASP A 210 -9.00 23.42 0.78
C ASP A 210 -9.07 23.68 2.29
N LEU A 211 -7.90 23.71 2.94
CA LEU A 211 -7.79 23.92 4.39
C LEU A 211 -6.85 25.08 4.70
N GLU A 212 -6.98 25.70 5.87
CA GLU A 212 -6.11 26.81 6.28
C GLU A 212 -4.66 26.38 6.51
N HIS A 213 -4.47 25.15 6.96
CA HIS A 213 -3.17 24.50 7.23
C HIS A 213 -3.36 22.98 7.32
N ASN A 214 -2.26 22.21 7.22
CA ASN A 214 -2.31 20.74 7.22
C ASN A 214 -2.91 20.16 8.51
N ARG A 215 -2.62 20.75 9.66
CA ARG A 215 -3.16 20.32 10.97
C ARG A 215 -4.70 20.35 11.02
N ALA A 216 -5.35 21.24 10.27
CA ALA A 216 -6.81 21.32 10.21
C ALA A 216 -7.45 20.01 9.68
N ALA A 217 -6.72 19.22 8.88
CA ALA A 217 -7.17 17.90 8.45
C ALA A 217 -7.31 16.94 9.64
N LEU A 218 -6.31 16.93 10.54
CA LEU A 218 -6.34 16.10 11.76
C LEU A 218 -7.50 16.51 12.67
N ASP A 219 -7.73 17.83 12.85
CA ASP A 219 -8.84 18.36 13.63
C ASP A 219 -10.20 17.91 13.07
N LEU A 220 -10.38 17.98 11.74
CA LEU A 220 -11.60 17.53 11.05
C LEU A 220 -11.86 16.04 11.27
N ILE A 221 -10.81 15.22 11.20
CA ILE A 221 -10.92 13.77 11.35
C ILE A 221 -11.25 13.40 12.80
N VAL A 222 -10.60 14.01 13.78
CA VAL A 222 -10.90 13.80 15.21
C VAL A 222 -12.34 14.20 15.53
N GLU A 223 -12.82 15.34 15.00
CA GLU A 223 -14.23 15.74 15.13
C GLU A 223 -15.17 14.69 14.50
N ALA A 224 -14.82 14.17 13.32
CA ALA A 224 -15.62 13.17 12.63
C ALA A 224 -15.68 11.83 13.39
N ILE A 225 -14.58 11.37 13.99
CA ILE A 225 -14.52 10.19 14.84
C ILE A 225 -15.49 10.35 16.03
N GLY A 226 -15.39 11.47 16.76
CA GLY A 226 -16.29 11.76 17.87
C GLY A 226 -17.76 11.87 17.44
N LYS A 227 -18.03 12.49 16.30
CA LYS A 227 -19.40 12.61 15.72
C LYS A 227 -19.98 11.27 15.28
N ALA A 228 -19.15 10.33 14.87
CA ALA A 228 -19.56 8.96 14.57
C ALA A 228 -19.80 8.12 15.84
N GLY A 229 -19.49 8.64 17.02
CA GLY A 229 -19.70 7.99 18.30
C GLY A 229 -18.53 7.15 18.80
N PHE A 230 -17.35 7.33 18.21
CA PHE A 230 -16.12 6.61 18.58
C PHE A 230 -15.15 7.51 19.35
N THR A 231 -14.28 6.87 20.12
CA THR A 231 -13.24 7.54 20.92
C THR A 231 -11.92 7.56 20.11
N PRO A 232 -11.39 8.76 19.78
CA PRO A 232 -10.08 8.87 19.11
C PRO A 232 -8.97 8.18 19.94
N GLY A 233 -8.14 7.38 19.27
CA GLY A 233 -7.02 6.66 19.87
C GLY A 233 -7.38 5.35 20.59
N GLN A 234 -8.62 5.21 21.05
CA GLN A 234 -9.10 3.97 21.66
C GLN A 234 -9.82 3.07 20.66
N ASP A 235 -10.83 3.62 19.98
CA ASP A 235 -11.62 2.91 18.98
C ASP A 235 -10.98 3.08 17.58
N VAL A 236 -10.71 4.34 17.22
CA VAL A 236 -10.16 4.73 15.91
C VAL A 236 -8.97 5.64 16.12
N ALA A 237 -7.81 5.23 15.65
CA ALA A 237 -6.59 6.03 15.63
C ALA A 237 -6.37 6.66 14.24
N LEU A 238 -5.32 7.48 14.11
CA LEU A 238 -4.95 8.16 12.87
C LEU A 238 -3.64 7.61 12.30
N ALA A 239 -3.49 7.74 10.98
CA ALA A 239 -2.21 7.57 10.31
C ALA A 239 -2.05 8.67 9.26
N VAL A 240 -0.80 9.01 8.97
CA VAL A 240 -0.44 10.09 8.04
C VAL A 240 0.59 9.56 7.06
N ASP A 241 0.40 9.86 5.78
CA ASP A 241 1.41 9.72 4.73
C ASP A 241 1.78 11.11 4.23
N ALA A 242 3.00 11.53 4.54
CA ALA A 242 3.47 12.85 4.16
C ALA A 242 3.92 12.93 2.71
N ALA A 243 4.43 11.82 2.15
CA ALA A 243 5.09 11.78 0.84
C ALA A 243 6.08 12.95 0.67
N ALA A 244 6.94 13.15 1.67
CA ALA A 244 7.71 14.39 1.83
C ALA A 244 8.72 14.67 0.72
N SER A 245 9.04 13.68 -0.12
CA SER A 245 9.82 13.87 -1.35
C SER A 245 9.15 14.86 -2.31
N GLU A 246 7.80 14.93 -2.34
CA GLU A 246 7.02 15.80 -3.23
C GLU A 246 7.19 17.30 -2.92
N PHE A 247 7.48 17.66 -1.67
CA PHE A 247 7.73 19.04 -1.26
C PHE A 247 9.19 19.31 -0.80
N TYR A 248 10.11 18.37 -1.11
CA TYR A 248 11.53 18.55 -0.84
C TYR A 248 12.27 19.07 -2.07
N HIS A 249 12.74 20.33 -2.02
CA HIS A 249 13.45 20.98 -3.10
C HIS A 249 14.65 21.77 -2.57
N ASP A 250 15.76 21.77 -3.29
CA ASP A 250 16.96 22.57 -2.99
C ASP A 250 17.51 22.38 -1.55
N GLY A 251 17.33 21.18 -0.98
CA GLY A 251 17.85 20.84 0.35
C GLY A 251 16.94 21.27 1.51
N ALA A 252 15.69 21.66 1.24
CA ALA A 252 14.70 22.04 2.23
C ALA A 252 13.32 21.47 1.94
N TYR A 253 12.53 21.26 2.97
CA TYR A 253 11.12 20.85 2.90
C TYR A 253 10.25 22.10 2.83
N ASN A 254 9.59 22.32 1.68
CA ASN A 254 8.72 23.47 1.45
C ASN A 254 7.31 23.17 2.00
N PHE A 255 7.15 23.30 3.32
CA PHE A 255 5.92 22.94 4.00
C PHE A 255 5.14 24.19 4.41
N GLU A 256 3.84 24.26 4.03
CA GLU A 256 2.97 25.43 4.25
C GLU A 256 3.61 26.73 3.74
N GLY A 257 4.25 26.66 2.56
CA GLY A 257 4.88 27.81 1.91
C GLY A 257 6.16 28.32 2.60
N SER A 258 6.72 27.57 3.54
CA SER A 258 7.94 27.94 4.26
C SER A 258 8.98 26.82 4.18
N PRO A 259 10.26 27.14 3.89
CA PRO A 259 11.32 26.14 3.90
C PRO A 259 11.62 25.67 5.33
N ARG A 260 11.75 24.36 5.50
CA ARG A 260 12.07 23.71 6.78
C ARG A 260 13.23 22.73 6.59
N THR A 261 13.99 22.53 7.64
CA THR A 261 15.01 21.47 7.75
C THR A 261 14.36 20.14 8.18
N ALA A 262 15.06 19.03 8.04
CA ALA A 262 14.61 17.72 8.56
C ALA A 262 14.33 17.76 10.07
N ALA A 263 15.16 18.48 10.84
CA ALA A 263 14.96 18.64 12.28
C ALA A 263 13.67 19.42 12.63
N GLU A 264 13.34 20.46 11.86
CA GLU A 264 12.08 21.20 12.02
C GLU A 264 10.87 20.39 11.62
N MET A 265 10.96 19.54 10.58
CA MET A 265 9.91 18.58 10.23
C MET A 265 9.74 17.53 11.33
N THR A 266 10.85 17.01 11.89
CA THR A 266 10.80 16.07 13.02
C THR A 266 10.11 16.68 14.24
N ALA A 267 10.41 17.94 14.58
CA ALA A 267 9.74 18.65 15.67
C ALA A 267 8.24 18.84 15.41
N LEU A 268 7.84 19.17 14.17
CA LEU A 268 6.43 19.25 13.78
C LEU A 268 5.69 17.94 14.01
N TYR A 269 6.27 16.81 13.55
CA TYR A 269 5.65 15.50 13.75
C TYR A 269 5.59 15.12 15.23
N ALA A 270 6.61 15.44 16.03
CA ALA A 270 6.58 15.21 17.47
C ALA A 270 5.43 15.97 18.13
N ASP A 271 5.22 17.25 17.78
CA ASP A 271 4.07 18.04 18.26
C ASP A 271 2.73 17.44 17.85
N TRP A 272 2.63 16.85 16.64
CA TRP A 272 1.41 16.18 16.20
C TRP A 272 1.16 14.88 16.97
N LEU A 273 2.22 14.10 17.25
CA LEU A 273 2.11 12.86 18.04
C LEU A 273 1.68 13.14 19.49
N ASP A 274 2.07 14.28 20.06
CA ASP A 274 1.61 14.69 21.38
C ASP A 274 0.13 15.12 21.39
N ALA A 275 -0.35 15.72 20.29
CA ALA A 275 -1.69 16.29 20.20
C ALA A 275 -2.75 15.33 19.64
N TYR A 276 -2.36 14.34 18.86
CA TYR A 276 -3.27 13.45 18.13
C TYR A 276 -2.89 11.98 18.30
N PRO A 277 -3.86 11.06 18.29
CA PRO A 277 -3.61 9.62 18.41
C PRO A 277 -3.09 9.03 17.09
N ILE A 278 -1.93 9.46 16.63
CA ILE A 278 -1.29 9.01 15.39
C ILE A 278 -0.49 7.74 15.69
N VAL A 279 -0.83 6.64 15.01
CA VAL A 279 -0.18 5.33 15.15
C VAL A 279 0.91 5.09 14.10
N SER A 280 0.88 5.85 12.99
CA SER A 280 1.76 5.63 11.83
C SER A 280 2.07 6.94 11.11
N LEU A 281 3.37 7.15 10.82
CA LEU A 281 3.89 8.20 9.94
C LEU A 281 4.60 7.54 8.76
N GLU A 282 4.11 7.77 7.55
CA GLU A 282 4.69 7.26 6.31
C GLU A 282 5.39 8.39 5.58
N ASP A 283 6.57 8.08 5.04
CA ASP A 283 7.45 8.96 4.27
C ASP A 283 7.54 10.41 4.83
N PRO A 284 7.87 10.53 6.12
CA PRO A 284 7.92 11.85 6.78
C PRO A 284 9.04 12.76 6.28
N LEU A 285 10.04 12.19 5.58
CA LEU A 285 11.19 12.89 5.00
C LEU A 285 11.46 12.33 3.58
N ALA A 286 12.26 13.08 2.79
CA ALA A 286 12.61 12.72 1.43
C ALA A 286 13.37 11.39 1.35
N GLU A 287 13.20 10.66 0.25
CA GLU A 287 13.68 9.27 0.04
C GLU A 287 15.20 9.07 0.12
N GLU A 288 16.00 10.14 -0.04
CA GLU A 288 17.46 10.09 0.08
C GLU A 288 18.01 10.85 1.30
N ASP A 289 17.14 11.44 2.15
CA ASP A 289 17.57 12.08 3.40
C ASP A 289 17.81 11.06 4.53
N TRP A 290 18.64 10.05 4.28
CA TRP A 290 18.98 9.01 5.25
C TRP A 290 19.44 9.54 6.62
N PRO A 291 20.23 10.64 6.72
CA PRO A 291 20.57 11.23 8.00
C PRO A 291 19.34 11.75 8.77
N GLY A 292 18.44 12.45 8.08
CA GLY A 292 17.18 12.94 8.67
C GLY A 292 16.29 11.80 9.14
N TRP A 293 16.14 10.74 8.35
CA TRP A 293 15.37 9.56 8.73
C TRP A 293 15.88 8.88 10.00
N ARG A 294 17.22 8.76 10.16
CA ARG A 294 17.81 8.20 11.40
C ARG A 294 17.50 9.06 12.62
N GLU A 295 17.62 10.39 12.49
CA GLU A 295 17.34 11.33 13.56
C GLU A 295 15.85 11.33 13.94
N LEU A 296 14.97 11.36 12.95
CA LEU A 296 13.53 11.26 13.16
C LEU A 296 13.16 9.93 13.85
N THR A 297 13.64 8.81 13.35
CA THR A 297 13.33 7.50 13.94
C THR A 297 13.90 7.37 15.35
N ALA A 298 15.07 7.93 15.63
CA ALA A 298 15.62 7.98 16.99
C ALA A 298 14.78 8.86 17.94
N THR A 299 14.10 9.88 17.40
CA THR A 299 13.28 10.83 18.18
C THR A 299 11.89 10.28 18.47
N VAL A 300 11.20 9.73 17.48
CA VAL A 300 9.78 9.35 17.59
C VAL A 300 9.51 7.85 17.39
N GLY A 301 10.48 7.07 16.95
CA GLY A 301 10.26 5.68 16.53
C GLY A 301 9.89 4.70 17.65
N ASP A 302 10.07 5.09 18.93
CA ASP A 302 9.58 4.31 20.09
C ASP A 302 8.11 4.60 20.41
N LEU A 303 7.54 5.68 19.83
CA LEU A 303 6.17 6.15 20.07
C LEU A 303 5.22 5.81 18.92
N VAL A 304 5.75 5.74 17.70
CA VAL A 304 4.97 5.64 16.48
C VAL A 304 5.64 4.70 15.47
N GLN A 305 4.84 4.10 14.60
CA GLN A 305 5.32 3.40 13.43
C GLN A 305 5.84 4.41 12.41
N VAL A 306 7.11 4.29 12.01
CA VAL A 306 7.75 5.09 10.95
C VAL A 306 7.89 4.20 9.73
N VAL A 307 7.05 4.45 8.72
CA VAL A 307 6.93 3.63 7.51
C VAL A 307 7.78 4.21 6.39
N GLY A 308 8.61 3.38 5.80
CA GLY A 308 9.32 3.73 4.57
C GLY A 308 8.59 3.17 3.34
N ASP A 309 8.14 4.07 2.45
CA ASP A 309 7.66 3.78 1.11
C ASP A 309 8.77 4.08 0.09
N ASP A 310 8.94 5.33 -0.32
CA ASP A 310 9.91 5.72 -1.35
C ASP A 310 11.37 5.47 -0.93
N ILE A 311 11.67 5.59 0.36
CA ILE A 311 13.01 5.27 0.87
C ILE A 311 13.38 3.79 0.65
N PHE A 312 12.40 2.87 0.64
CA PHE A 312 12.65 1.42 0.52
C PHE A 312 12.21 0.84 -0.82
N VAL A 313 11.13 1.35 -1.42
CA VAL A 313 10.52 0.87 -2.66
C VAL A 313 10.39 -0.66 -2.74
N THR A 314 10.05 -1.29 -1.61
CA THR A 314 9.99 -2.76 -1.46
C THR A 314 11.29 -3.49 -1.85
N ASN A 315 12.41 -2.76 -1.99
CA ASN A 315 13.71 -3.29 -2.45
C ASN A 315 14.54 -3.86 -1.28
N PRO A 316 14.91 -5.16 -1.30
CA PRO A 316 15.66 -5.79 -0.21
C PRO A 316 17.00 -5.12 0.13
N GLU A 317 17.69 -4.51 -0.82
CA GLU A 317 18.97 -3.84 -0.56
C GLU A 317 18.76 -2.56 0.25
N ARG A 318 17.76 -1.76 -0.13
CA ARG A 318 17.38 -0.54 0.59
C ARG A 318 16.81 -0.87 1.97
N ILE A 319 16.00 -1.93 2.10
CA ILE A 319 15.48 -2.43 3.39
C ILE A 319 16.64 -2.84 4.30
N ARG A 320 17.64 -3.60 3.81
CA ARG A 320 18.83 -3.96 4.62
C ARG A 320 19.58 -2.73 5.11
N ARG A 321 19.73 -1.72 4.27
CA ARG A 321 20.33 -0.45 4.67
C ARG A 321 19.51 0.22 5.76
N GLY A 322 18.20 0.35 5.61
CA GLY A 322 17.32 0.96 6.60
C GLY A 322 17.36 0.26 7.95
N ILE A 323 17.39 -1.10 7.94
CA ILE A 323 17.56 -1.90 9.16
C ILE A 323 18.91 -1.63 9.82
N ALA A 324 20.01 -1.65 9.04
CA ALA A 324 21.36 -1.43 9.56
C ALA A 324 21.54 -0.01 10.13
N GLU A 325 20.98 0.99 9.47
CA GLU A 325 21.06 2.40 9.85
C GLU A 325 19.96 2.81 10.84
N ARG A 326 18.96 1.97 11.12
CA ARG A 326 17.78 2.28 11.95
C ARG A 326 17.02 3.51 11.45
N SER A 327 16.84 3.58 10.13
CA SER A 327 16.22 4.73 9.48
C SER A 327 14.69 4.72 9.50
N ALA A 328 14.08 3.57 9.78
CA ALA A 328 12.64 3.37 9.91
C ALA A 328 12.37 2.15 10.81
N ASN A 329 11.10 1.81 11.02
CA ASN A 329 10.71 0.64 11.81
C ASN A 329 9.52 -0.12 11.20
N SER A 330 9.11 0.27 9.99
CA SER A 330 8.06 -0.37 9.21
C SER A 330 8.35 -0.25 7.72
N LEU A 331 7.84 -1.20 6.94
CA LEU A 331 7.94 -1.27 5.48
C LEU A 331 6.57 -1.11 4.85
N LEU A 332 6.42 -0.19 3.90
CA LEU A 332 5.31 -0.23 2.95
C LEU A 332 5.65 -1.22 1.84
N VAL A 333 4.68 -2.08 1.49
CA VAL A 333 4.88 -3.18 0.55
C VAL A 333 4.00 -2.99 -0.67
N LYS A 334 4.60 -2.81 -1.82
CA LYS A 334 3.91 -2.67 -3.11
C LYS A 334 4.49 -3.68 -4.11
N LEU A 335 3.67 -4.61 -4.59
CA LEU A 335 4.07 -5.69 -5.51
C LEU A 335 4.81 -5.17 -6.76
N ASN A 336 4.32 -4.09 -7.35
CA ASN A 336 4.88 -3.56 -8.59
C ASN A 336 6.15 -2.70 -8.39
N GLN A 337 6.47 -2.27 -7.16
CA GLN A 337 7.74 -1.55 -6.89
C GLN A 337 8.96 -2.44 -7.06
N ILE A 338 8.82 -3.74 -6.75
CA ILE A 338 9.89 -4.74 -6.93
C ILE A 338 9.65 -5.64 -8.14
N GLY A 339 8.38 -5.95 -8.47
CA GLY A 339 7.96 -6.52 -9.73
C GLY A 339 7.75 -8.03 -9.77
N SER A 340 7.74 -8.75 -8.62
CA SER A 340 7.31 -10.14 -8.55
C SER A 340 6.72 -10.49 -7.18
N VAL A 341 5.89 -11.52 -7.12
CA VAL A 341 5.32 -12.07 -5.87
C VAL A 341 6.45 -12.62 -4.98
N THR A 342 7.40 -13.33 -5.56
CA THR A 342 8.54 -13.93 -4.84
C THR A 342 9.38 -12.86 -4.15
N GLU A 343 9.81 -11.82 -4.87
CA GLU A 343 10.64 -10.76 -4.28
C GLU A 343 9.87 -9.97 -3.22
N THR A 344 8.56 -9.79 -3.42
CA THR A 344 7.68 -9.13 -2.44
C THR A 344 7.61 -9.95 -1.14
N LEU A 345 7.41 -11.26 -1.22
CA LEU A 345 7.41 -12.15 -0.05
C LEU A 345 8.77 -12.17 0.66
N ASP A 346 9.88 -12.11 -0.10
CA ASP A 346 11.22 -12.03 0.45
C ASP A 346 11.46 -10.70 1.18
N ALA A 347 10.98 -9.59 0.64
CA ALA A 347 11.04 -8.26 1.28
C ALA A 347 10.26 -8.24 2.59
N VAL A 348 9.02 -8.76 2.59
CA VAL A 348 8.19 -8.89 3.80
C VAL A 348 8.89 -9.75 4.86
N SER A 349 9.39 -10.93 4.46
CA SER A 349 10.10 -11.83 5.37
C SER A 349 11.36 -11.19 5.96
N LEU A 350 12.12 -10.45 5.15
CA LEU A 350 13.30 -9.71 5.60
C LEU A 350 12.94 -8.66 6.66
N ALA A 351 11.91 -7.84 6.39
CA ALA A 351 11.44 -6.79 7.27
C ALA A 351 10.93 -7.36 8.61
N GLN A 352 10.04 -8.37 8.57
CA GLN A 352 9.46 -9.00 9.76
C GLN A 352 10.54 -9.66 10.65
N ARG A 353 11.53 -10.33 10.06
CA ARG A 353 12.66 -10.92 10.82
C ARG A 353 13.54 -9.89 11.51
N ALA A 354 13.55 -8.66 11.01
CA ALA A 354 14.26 -7.54 11.62
C ALA A 354 13.42 -6.79 12.69
N GLY A 355 12.18 -7.21 12.93
CA GLY A 355 11.26 -6.58 13.87
C GLY A 355 10.54 -5.35 13.29
N PHE A 356 10.55 -5.17 11.98
CA PHE A 356 9.72 -4.19 11.30
C PHE A 356 8.28 -4.71 11.20
N THR A 357 7.32 -3.82 11.29
CA THR A 357 5.96 -4.06 10.81
C THR A 357 5.92 -3.93 9.28
N CYS A 358 4.87 -4.48 8.66
CA CYS A 358 4.66 -4.37 7.22
C CYS A 358 3.25 -3.89 6.93
N VAL A 359 3.11 -2.94 6.03
CA VAL A 359 1.83 -2.45 5.52
C VAL A 359 1.69 -2.88 4.07
N ILE A 360 0.76 -3.76 3.76
CA ILE A 360 0.48 -4.12 2.36
C ILE A 360 -0.32 -3.00 1.73
N SER A 361 0.14 -2.49 0.60
CA SER A 361 -0.37 -1.25 0.02
C SER A 361 -0.84 -1.41 -1.42
N HIS A 362 -1.88 -0.65 -1.76
CA HIS A 362 -2.31 -0.37 -3.12
C HIS A 362 -1.39 0.65 -3.81
N ARG A 363 -1.78 1.05 -5.03
CA ARG A 363 -1.22 2.23 -5.72
C ARG A 363 -2.35 3.24 -6.00
N SER A 364 -1.96 4.46 -6.39
CA SER A 364 -2.91 5.50 -6.79
C SER A 364 -3.73 5.11 -8.03
N GLY A 365 -3.11 4.44 -9.01
CA GLY A 365 -3.80 3.82 -10.14
C GLY A 365 -4.06 2.34 -9.88
N GLU A 366 -5.30 1.98 -9.63
CA GLU A 366 -5.72 0.61 -9.29
C GLU A 366 -6.62 0.00 -10.35
N THR A 367 -6.68 -1.32 -10.30
CA THR A 367 -7.67 -2.14 -11.00
C THR A 367 -8.65 -2.74 -9.98
N ASP A 368 -9.57 -3.57 -10.41
CA ASP A 368 -10.44 -4.36 -9.53
C ASP A 368 -9.74 -5.62 -8.94
N ASP A 369 -8.46 -5.84 -9.25
CA ASP A 369 -7.65 -6.92 -8.67
C ASP A 369 -7.55 -6.80 -7.15
N THR A 370 -7.61 -7.95 -6.46
CA THR A 370 -7.64 -8.04 -5.00
C THR A 370 -6.45 -8.77 -4.39
N THR A 371 -5.40 -9.04 -5.16
CA THR A 371 -4.23 -9.81 -4.72
C THR A 371 -3.62 -9.27 -3.42
N ILE A 372 -3.59 -7.95 -3.24
CA ILE A 372 -3.04 -7.33 -2.02
C ILE A 372 -3.84 -7.69 -0.75
N SER A 373 -5.14 -7.96 -0.86
CA SER A 373 -5.96 -8.41 0.28
C SER A 373 -5.56 -9.81 0.71
N ASP A 374 -5.41 -10.71 -0.26
CA ASP A 374 -4.94 -12.08 -0.01
C ASP A 374 -3.49 -12.07 0.51
N LEU A 375 -2.62 -11.22 -0.05
CA LEU A 375 -1.23 -11.07 0.37
C LEU A 375 -1.12 -10.59 1.83
N ALA A 376 -1.96 -9.63 2.25
CA ALA A 376 -1.96 -9.13 3.63
C ALA A 376 -2.26 -10.24 4.64
N VAL A 377 -3.23 -11.11 4.34
CA VAL A 377 -3.56 -12.26 5.18
C VAL A 377 -2.51 -13.37 5.05
N ALA A 378 -2.02 -13.64 3.84
CA ALA A 378 -0.98 -14.64 3.59
C ALA A 378 0.29 -14.40 4.41
N THR A 379 0.69 -13.14 4.55
CA THR A 379 1.89 -12.74 5.28
C THR A 379 1.65 -12.45 6.75
N ASN A 380 0.38 -12.50 7.22
CA ASN A 380 -0.02 -12.03 8.56
C ASN A 380 0.57 -10.64 8.86
N SER A 381 0.59 -9.73 7.87
CA SER A 381 1.20 -8.40 8.00
C SER A 381 0.49 -7.53 9.05
N GLY A 382 -0.78 -7.81 9.32
CA GLY A 382 -1.61 -7.12 10.30
C GLY A 382 -2.08 -5.73 9.85
N GLN A 383 -1.64 -5.23 8.70
CA GLN A 383 -1.99 -3.90 8.20
C GLN A 383 -2.20 -3.91 6.67
N ILE A 384 -3.17 -3.13 6.19
CA ILE A 384 -3.41 -2.89 4.76
C ILE A 384 -3.77 -1.42 4.52
N LYS A 385 -3.15 -0.80 3.52
CA LYS A 385 -3.43 0.54 3.04
C LYS A 385 -4.03 0.42 1.63
N THR A 386 -5.33 0.69 1.47
CA THR A 386 -6.00 0.53 0.17
C THR A 386 -7.09 1.56 -0.11
N GLY A 387 -6.86 2.82 0.35
CA GLY A 387 -7.70 3.97 0.04
C GLY A 387 -8.92 4.11 0.95
N ALA A 388 -9.84 4.97 0.55
CA ALA A 388 -11.10 5.21 1.25
C ALA A 388 -12.08 4.03 1.13
N PRO A 389 -13.11 3.95 2.00
CA PRO A 389 -14.22 3.01 1.84
C PRO A 389 -15.20 3.52 0.75
N ALA A 390 -14.66 3.97 -0.36
CA ALA A 390 -15.34 4.52 -1.53
C ALA A 390 -14.50 4.26 -2.78
N ARG A 391 -15.11 4.35 -3.98
CA ARG A 391 -14.56 3.94 -5.28
C ARG A 391 -14.42 2.42 -5.41
N GLY A 392 -14.92 1.86 -6.52
CA GLY A 392 -15.06 0.42 -6.71
C GLY A 392 -13.77 -0.37 -6.56
N GLU A 393 -12.68 0.14 -7.12
CA GLU A 393 -11.35 -0.47 -7.08
C GLU A 393 -10.74 -0.54 -5.66
N ARG A 394 -11.11 0.38 -4.77
CA ARG A 394 -10.70 0.35 -3.36
C ARG A 394 -11.58 -0.60 -2.56
N VAL A 395 -12.90 -0.45 -2.72
CA VAL A 395 -13.90 -1.28 -2.03
C VAL A 395 -13.77 -2.76 -2.41
N ALA A 396 -13.32 -3.09 -3.62
CA ALA A 396 -13.06 -4.47 -4.02
C ALA A 396 -12.11 -5.20 -3.07
N LYS A 397 -11.03 -4.52 -2.61
CA LYS A 397 -10.04 -5.07 -1.68
C LYS A 397 -10.64 -5.30 -0.29
N TYR A 398 -11.42 -4.35 0.21
CA TYR A 398 -12.13 -4.51 1.50
C TYR A 398 -13.16 -5.63 1.45
N ASN A 399 -13.92 -5.72 0.36
CA ASN A 399 -14.88 -6.80 0.16
C ASN A 399 -14.20 -8.19 0.07
N GLN A 400 -13.00 -8.26 -0.47
CA GLN A 400 -12.22 -9.51 -0.47
C GLN A 400 -11.81 -9.91 0.95
N LEU A 401 -11.40 -8.97 1.79
CA LEU A 401 -11.08 -9.25 3.19
C LEU A 401 -12.31 -9.71 4.00
N LEU A 402 -13.51 -9.19 3.70
CA LEU A 402 -14.75 -9.72 4.29
C LEU A 402 -14.99 -11.19 3.88
N ARG A 403 -14.75 -11.55 2.62
CA ARG A 403 -14.85 -12.95 2.17
C ARG A 403 -13.82 -13.85 2.84
N ILE A 404 -12.59 -13.34 3.02
CA ILE A 404 -11.53 -14.08 3.72
C ILE A 404 -11.90 -14.28 5.20
N GLU A 405 -12.44 -13.24 5.88
CA GLU A 405 -12.93 -13.36 7.25
C GLU A 405 -14.01 -14.45 7.36
N GLU A 406 -14.98 -14.47 6.45
CA GLU A 406 -16.03 -15.50 6.38
C GLU A 406 -15.43 -16.91 6.16
N LEU A 407 -14.47 -17.05 5.24
CA LEU A 407 -13.79 -18.34 4.97
C LEU A 407 -12.98 -18.85 6.17
N LEU A 408 -12.41 -17.96 6.97
CA LEU A 408 -11.66 -18.31 8.17
C LEU A 408 -12.58 -18.66 9.34
N GLY A 409 -13.77 -18.06 9.42
CA GLY A 409 -14.72 -18.26 10.50
C GLY A 409 -14.10 -18.00 11.87
N ASP A 410 -14.25 -18.94 12.81
CA ASP A 410 -13.71 -18.81 14.16
C ASP A 410 -12.17 -18.77 14.25
N ALA A 411 -11.46 -19.10 13.16
CA ALA A 411 -10.01 -18.99 13.07
C ALA A 411 -9.54 -17.58 12.67
N ALA A 412 -10.44 -16.70 12.26
CA ALA A 412 -10.09 -15.33 11.91
C ALA A 412 -9.62 -14.56 13.13
N ALA A 413 -8.47 -13.90 13.04
CA ALA A 413 -7.92 -13.05 14.08
C ALA A 413 -7.74 -11.63 13.53
N TYR A 414 -8.54 -10.68 14.00
CA TYR A 414 -8.34 -9.29 13.65
C TYR A 414 -7.15 -8.72 14.41
N ALA A 415 -6.19 -8.11 13.70
CA ALA A 415 -4.94 -7.64 14.29
C ALA A 415 -5.16 -6.52 15.34
N GLY A 416 -6.12 -5.64 15.11
CA GLY A 416 -6.46 -4.56 16.02
C GLY A 416 -5.24 -3.75 16.47
N LEU A 417 -5.22 -3.34 17.73
CA LEU A 417 -4.11 -2.55 18.28
C LEU A 417 -2.76 -3.27 18.25
N SER A 418 -2.74 -4.62 18.22
CA SER A 418 -1.48 -5.38 18.14
C SER A 418 -0.69 -5.15 16.84
N ALA A 419 -1.35 -4.64 15.79
CA ALA A 419 -0.68 -4.21 14.56
C ALA A 419 0.27 -3.01 14.77
N TYR A 420 0.06 -2.24 15.84
CA TYR A 420 0.84 -1.04 16.17
C TYR A 420 1.52 -1.19 17.54
N PRO A 421 2.53 -2.04 17.69
CA PRO A 421 3.10 -2.40 18.99
C PRO A 421 3.71 -1.22 19.75
N ARG A 422 4.16 -0.17 19.05
CA ARG A 422 4.73 1.03 19.67
C ARG A 422 3.66 1.92 20.27
N PHE A 423 2.53 2.09 19.58
CA PHE A 423 1.40 2.88 20.08
C PHE A 423 0.76 2.23 21.31
N ALA A 424 0.66 0.89 21.35
CA ALA A 424 0.15 0.18 22.51
C ALA A 424 1.00 0.42 23.76
N ALA A 425 2.31 0.56 23.63
CA ALA A 425 3.20 0.93 24.72
C ALA A 425 3.02 2.39 25.17
N TRP A 426 2.71 3.29 24.25
CA TRP A 426 2.48 4.72 24.52
C TRP A 426 1.12 5.00 25.18
N SER A 427 0.06 4.31 24.77
CA SER A 427 -1.30 4.49 25.32
C SER A 427 -1.43 4.20 26.84
N GLY A 428 -0.39 3.60 27.43
CA GLY A 428 -0.27 3.40 28.86
C GLY A 428 0.36 4.56 29.65
N GLN A 429 0.82 5.62 28.99
CA GLN A 429 1.46 6.77 29.64
C GLN A 429 0.58 8.02 29.54
N SER A 430 -0.10 8.32 30.62
CA SER A 430 -0.64 9.62 30.99
C SER A 430 -1.66 10.28 30.05
N GLN A 431 -2.93 10.14 30.41
CA GLN A 431 -3.84 11.27 30.32
C GLN A 431 -3.46 12.24 31.46
N PRO A 432 -3.10 13.50 31.22
CA PRO A 432 -3.12 14.49 32.28
C PRO A 432 -4.57 14.72 32.69
N GLY A 433 -4.86 14.54 33.99
CA GLY A 433 -6.15 14.78 34.63
C GLY A 433 -6.58 16.25 34.59
#